data_b75263ffd2e1a9780607d1cac8be16e9
#
_entry.id   b75263ffd2e1a9780607d1cac8be16e9
#
_cell.length_a   1.000
_cell.length_b   1.000
_cell.length_c   1.000
_cell.angle_alpha   90.00
_cell.angle_beta   90.00
_cell.angle_gamma   90.00
#
_symmetry.space_group_name_H-M   'P 1'
#
loop_
_entity.id
_entity.type
_entity.pdbx_description
1 polymer ?
#
loop_
_entity_poly.entity_id
_entity_poly.type
_entity_poly.pdbx_seq_one_letter_code
_entity_poly.pdbx_strand_id
1 'polypeptide(L)'
;MKTIVLFFFMLGTFGASWAQTESSEPDNYIVVIGAFSNPDNASRFLKQTKKYKVEAKSELNKIRGLYYVYVMQTGNKTSAMIEAERLREETPMKDTWVYNGSLGDVLVRVPEPAPAPVQAAPVEEVKEVVAEPPPPPVKTEEEKIKEAVESKSMVLKRGEMETLHHLYFYRDAAVLRPESKYEVDRLVELLKSHPHETIRIHGHTNGNDKGPIIRLPEGSKEFFSMDNTIQDYGSAVKLSELRATLIRDYLVANGIASHRMKIKAWGGKKPLYEVDDEKAEANVRVEIEVLHPE
;
A
#
# COMPACT_ATOMS: atom_id res chain seq x y z
N MET A 1 -2.68 66.58 49.21
CA MET A 1 -3.13 66.41 47.81
C MET A 1 -2.06 65.56 47.12
N LYS A 2 -2.25 64.25 46.93
CA LYS A 2 -1.33 63.38 46.26
C LYS A 2 -2.04 62.88 45.00
N THR A 3 -1.55 63.26 43.85
CA THR A 3 -2.07 62.88 42.54
C THR A 3 -1.50 61.55 42.15
N ILE A 4 -2.40 60.55 41.98
CA ILE A 4 -2.02 59.22 41.47
C ILE A 4 -2.19 59.26 39.95
N VAL A 5 -1.09 59.02 39.24
CA VAL A 5 -1.08 58.83 37.78
C VAL A 5 -1.16 57.32 37.51
N LEU A 6 -2.27 56.90 36.91
CA LEU A 6 -2.49 55.52 36.46
C LEU A 6 -1.84 55.33 35.08
N PHE A 7 -0.81 54.50 35.01
CA PHE A 7 -0.23 54.04 33.74
C PHE A 7 -0.98 52.83 33.26
N PHE A 8 -1.68 52.93 32.14
CA PHE A 8 -2.32 51.83 31.46
C PHE A 8 -1.27 51.12 30.59
N PHE A 9 -0.89 49.93 30.99
CA PHE A 9 -0.02 49.07 30.21
C PHE A 9 -0.89 48.25 29.24
N MET A 10 -0.87 48.63 27.98
CA MET A 10 -1.55 47.89 26.90
C MET A 10 -0.64 46.72 26.46
N LEU A 11 -0.95 45.47 26.93
CA LEU A 11 -0.32 44.27 26.47
C LEU A 11 -0.86 43.96 25.07
N GLY A 12 -0.07 44.27 24.04
CA GLY A 12 -0.28 43.78 22.69
C GLY A 12 0.13 42.32 22.60
N THR A 13 -0.85 41.44 22.49
CA THR A 13 -0.60 40.03 22.17
C THR A 13 -0.21 39.90 20.70
N PHE A 14 1.08 39.82 20.43
CA PHE A 14 1.58 39.37 19.13
C PHE A 14 1.25 37.87 18.99
N GLY A 15 0.15 37.54 18.34
CA GLY A 15 -0.15 36.21 17.85
C GLY A 15 0.81 35.90 16.72
N ALA A 16 1.91 35.19 17.03
CA ALA A 16 2.72 34.55 16.01
C ALA A 16 1.89 33.40 15.41
N SER A 17 1.27 33.68 14.27
CA SER A 17 0.71 32.66 13.41
C SER A 17 1.89 31.82 12.86
N TRP A 18 2.10 30.67 13.43
CA TRP A 18 2.97 29.65 12.85
C TRP A 18 2.23 29.07 11.66
N ALA A 19 2.44 29.67 10.49
CA ALA A 19 2.13 29.01 9.25
C ALA A 19 3.03 27.77 9.18
N GLN A 20 2.47 26.60 9.46
CA GLN A 20 3.06 25.33 9.06
C GLN A 20 3.10 25.37 7.53
N THR A 21 4.29 25.62 7.01
CA THR A 21 4.60 25.33 5.62
C THR A 21 4.65 23.81 5.55
N GLU A 22 3.52 23.19 5.20
CA GLU A 22 3.55 21.83 4.64
C GLU A 22 4.46 21.93 3.42
N SER A 23 5.66 21.40 3.54
CA SER A 23 6.51 21.10 2.40
C SER A 23 5.87 19.94 1.65
N SER A 24 4.83 20.23 0.87
CA SER A 24 4.33 19.28 -0.11
C SER A 24 5.43 19.13 -1.15
N GLU A 25 6.18 18.03 -1.07
CA GLU A 25 6.94 17.59 -2.24
C GLU A 25 5.98 17.56 -3.44
N PRO A 26 6.41 18.05 -4.61
CA PRO A 26 5.52 18.08 -5.76
C PRO A 26 5.03 16.67 -6.05
N ASP A 27 3.72 16.49 -6.12
CA ASP A 27 3.10 15.22 -6.48
C ASP A 27 3.72 14.68 -7.77
N ASN A 28 4.41 13.57 -7.64
CA ASN A 28 5.09 12.89 -8.75
C ASN A 28 4.71 11.41 -8.71
N TYR A 29 3.74 11.06 -9.52
CA TYR A 29 3.18 9.72 -9.59
C TYR A 29 3.81 8.96 -10.76
N ILE A 30 4.38 7.80 -10.48
CA ILE A 30 5.06 6.95 -11.45
C ILE A 30 4.33 5.61 -11.52
N VAL A 31 3.85 5.22 -12.70
CA VAL A 31 3.19 3.94 -12.93
C VAL A 31 4.26 2.88 -13.18
N VAL A 32 4.54 2.08 -12.17
CA VAL A 32 5.60 1.07 -12.16
C VAL A 32 5.01 -0.30 -12.48
N ILE A 33 5.62 -1.01 -13.42
CA ILE A 33 5.23 -2.35 -13.87
C ILE A 33 6.21 -3.44 -13.44
N GLY A 34 7.32 -3.06 -12.79
CA GLY A 34 8.28 -4.00 -12.22
C GLY A 34 9.43 -3.29 -11.52
N ALA A 35 9.97 -3.91 -10.47
CA ALA A 35 11.14 -3.45 -9.74
C ALA A 35 12.17 -4.58 -9.61
N PHE A 36 13.45 -4.27 -9.86
CA PHE A 36 14.51 -5.27 -9.95
C PHE A 36 15.76 -4.77 -9.22
N SER A 37 16.39 -5.65 -8.45
CA SER A 37 17.69 -5.35 -7.82
C SER A 37 18.86 -5.44 -8.83
N ASN A 38 18.67 -6.15 -9.94
CA ASN A 38 19.67 -6.34 -10.98
C ASN A 38 19.25 -5.62 -12.27
N PRO A 39 20.12 -4.76 -12.88
CA PRO A 39 19.83 -4.03 -14.10
C PRO A 39 19.58 -4.96 -15.31
N ASP A 40 20.20 -6.13 -15.37
CA ASP A 40 19.99 -7.10 -16.45
C ASP A 40 18.58 -7.68 -16.43
N ASN A 41 18.01 -7.89 -15.22
CA ASN A 41 16.63 -8.35 -15.08
C ASN A 41 15.65 -7.25 -15.51
N ALA A 42 15.87 -6.01 -15.11
CA ALA A 42 15.08 -4.87 -15.56
C ALA A 42 15.13 -4.73 -17.09
N SER A 43 16.34 -4.86 -17.68
CA SER A 43 16.53 -4.79 -19.14
C SER A 43 15.84 -5.95 -19.89
N ARG A 44 15.86 -7.17 -19.34
CA ARG A 44 15.13 -8.31 -19.90
C ARG A 44 13.62 -8.10 -19.82
N PHE A 45 13.13 -7.64 -18.69
CA PHE A 45 11.72 -7.32 -18.51
C PHE A 45 11.27 -6.19 -19.46
N LEU A 46 12.07 -5.13 -19.61
CA LEU A 46 11.82 -4.04 -20.55
C LEU A 46 11.71 -4.53 -22.02
N LYS A 47 12.48 -5.57 -22.41
CA LYS A 47 12.33 -6.19 -23.73
C LYS A 47 11.03 -6.99 -23.84
N GLN A 48 10.56 -7.60 -22.76
CA GLN A 48 9.31 -8.35 -22.76
C GLN A 48 8.08 -7.44 -22.87
N THR A 49 8.10 -6.21 -22.30
CA THR A 49 6.97 -5.27 -22.38
C THR A 49 6.61 -4.92 -23.81
N LYS A 50 7.61 -4.89 -24.72
CA LYS A 50 7.39 -4.62 -26.14
C LYS A 50 6.48 -5.64 -26.84
N LYS A 51 6.43 -6.89 -26.36
CA LYS A 51 5.52 -7.92 -26.91
C LYS A 51 4.05 -7.57 -26.67
N TYR A 52 3.78 -6.77 -25.65
CA TYR A 52 2.45 -6.33 -25.26
C TYR A 52 2.15 -4.89 -25.73
N LYS A 53 3.01 -4.32 -26.60
CA LYS A 53 2.91 -2.93 -27.09
C LYS A 53 2.91 -1.90 -25.95
N VAL A 54 3.58 -2.21 -24.85
CA VAL A 54 3.75 -1.30 -23.72
C VAL A 54 5.11 -0.63 -23.84
N GLU A 55 5.10 0.68 -24.00
CA GLU A 55 6.31 1.50 -23.98
C GLU A 55 6.68 1.79 -22.51
N ALA A 56 7.80 1.26 -22.10
CA ALA A 56 8.29 1.41 -20.73
C ALA A 56 9.72 1.93 -20.73
N LYS A 57 10.11 2.54 -19.61
CA LYS A 57 11.47 2.97 -19.30
C LYS A 57 11.99 2.23 -18.08
N SER A 58 13.31 2.12 -17.95
CA SER A 58 13.95 1.57 -16.77
C SER A 58 14.90 2.58 -16.17
N GLU A 59 14.78 2.85 -14.89
CA GLU A 59 15.61 3.81 -14.17
C GLU A 59 15.89 3.33 -12.75
N LEU A 60 17.08 3.65 -12.23
CA LEU A 60 17.45 3.33 -10.85
C LEU A 60 16.75 4.29 -9.88
N ASN A 61 15.87 3.77 -9.05
CA ASN A 61 15.43 4.50 -7.87
C ASN A 61 16.58 4.52 -6.86
N LYS A 62 17.32 5.62 -6.80
CA LYS A 62 18.49 5.78 -5.94
C LYS A 62 18.17 5.68 -4.45
N ILE A 63 16.93 6.04 -4.06
CA ILE A 63 16.46 5.98 -2.67
C ILE A 63 16.27 4.52 -2.26
N ARG A 64 15.77 3.68 -3.17
CA ARG A 64 15.43 2.28 -2.88
C ARG A 64 16.47 1.28 -3.40
N GLY A 65 17.45 1.72 -4.17
CA GLY A 65 18.46 0.85 -4.77
C GLY A 65 17.89 -0.17 -5.77
N LEU A 66 16.71 0.10 -6.36
CA LEU A 66 16.01 -0.79 -7.28
C LEU A 66 15.83 -0.13 -8.65
N TYR A 67 16.00 -0.92 -9.70
CA TYR A 67 15.67 -0.51 -11.07
C TYR A 67 14.16 -0.64 -11.27
N TYR A 68 13.47 0.52 -11.37
CA TYR A 68 12.06 0.55 -11.69
C TYR A 68 11.87 0.52 -13.20
N VAL A 69 10.99 -0.37 -13.66
CA VAL A 69 10.47 -0.35 -15.03
C VAL A 69 9.09 0.29 -14.96
N TYR A 70 8.91 1.42 -15.61
CA TYR A 70 7.70 2.24 -15.51
C TYR A 70 7.24 2.73 -16.89
N VAL A 71 5.96 3.04 -17.02
CA VAL A 71 5.30 3.45 -18.28
C VAL A 71 4.89 4.91 -18.29
N MET A 72 4.60 5.48 -17.13
CA MET A 72 4.12 6.86 -17.00
C MET A 72 4.74 7.53 -15.77
N GLN A 73 5.00 8.82 -15.90
CA GLN A 73 5.35 9.72 -14.80
C GLN A 73 4.51 10.97 -14.96
N THR A 74 3.75 11.36 -13.94
CA THR A 74 2.80 12.47 -14.00
C THR A 74 2.60 13.12 -12.63
N GLY A 75 2.25 14.41 -12.61
CA GLY A 75 1.81 15.10 -11.40
C GLY A 75 0.34 14.83 -11.03
N ASN A 76 -0.38 14.06 -11.83
CA ASN A 76 -1.80 13.78 -11.62
C ASN A 76 -2.02 12.34 -11.14
N LYS A 77 -2.40 12.20 -9.87
CA LYS A 77 -2.67 10.90 -9.24
C LYS A 77 -3.74 10.09 -9.98
N THR A 78 -4.82 10.74 -10.37
CA THR A 78 -5.94 10.07 -11.06
C THR A 78 -5.49 9.50 -12.41
N SER A 79 -4.74 10.25 -13.19
CA SER A 79 -4.19 9.78 -14.47
C SER A 79 -3.26 8.57 -14.29
N ALA A 80 -2.41 8.60 -13.25
CA ALA A 80 -1.53 7.48 -12.93
C ALA A 80 -2.33 6.22 -12.52
N MET A 81 -3.39 6.39 -11.75
CA MET A 81 -4.25 5.29 -11.31
C MET A 81 -5.02 4.65 -12.48
N ILE A 82 -5.59 5.47 -13.37
CA ILE A 82 -6.27 5.00 -14.58
C ILE A 82 -5.33 4.18 -15.46
N GLU A 83 -4.11 4.66 -15.67
CA GLU A 83 -3.13 3.95 -16.49
C GLU A 83 -2.67 2.63 -15.81
N ALA A 84 -2.49 2.63 -14.50
CA ALA A 84 -2.15 1.42 -13.76
C ALA A 84 -3.26 0.37 -13.87
N GLU A 85 -4.53 0.78 -13.78
CA GLU A 85 -5.68 -0.09 -13.93
C GLU A 85 -5.78 -0.67 -15.35
N ARG A 86 -5.68 0.19 -16.37
CA ARG A 86 -5.66 -0.23 -17.77
C ARG A 86 -4.59 -1.30 -18.01
N LEU A 87 -3.38 -1.12 -17.46
CA LEU A 87 -2.29 -2.09 -17.63
C LEU A 87 -2.58 -3.42 -16.92
N ARG A 88 -3.21 -3.39 -15.76
CA ARG A 88 -3.62 -4.61 -15.06
C ARG A 88 -4.70 -5.37 -15.83
N GLU A 89 -5.65 -4.68 -16.44
CA GLU A 89 -6.74 -5.31 -17.19
C GLU A 89 -6.30 -5.83 -18.55
N GLU A 90 -5.58 -5.02 -19.32
CA GLU A 90 -5.27 -5.28 -20.73
C GLU A 90 -3.96 -6.05 -20.96
N THR A 91 -3.13 -6.23 -19.91
CA THR A 91 -1.81 -6.85 -20.04
C THR A 91 -1.55 -7.89 -18.96
N PRO A 92 -0.52 -8.76 -19.14
CA PRO A 92 -0.07 -9.66 -18.08
C PRO A 92 0.60 -8.98 -16.88
N MET A 93 0.71 -7.64 -16.88
CA MET A 93 1.39 -6.86 -15.84
C MET A 93 0.43 -6.59 -14.66
N LYS A 94 -0.07 -7.65 -14.04
CA LYS A 94 -1.06 -7.58 -12.95
C LYS A 94 -0.53 -6.87 -11.71
N ASP A 95 0.80 -6.90 -11.49
CA ASP A 95 1.48 -6.26 -10.34
C ASP A 95 1.82 -4.78 -10.58
N THR A 96 1.14 -4.10 -11.52
CA THR A 96 1.35 -2.67 -11.76
C THR A 96 0.89 -1.84 -10.56
N TRP A 97 1.71 -0.89 -10.11
CA TRP A 97 1.33 0.02 -9.02
C TRP A 97 1.73 1.47 -9.32
N VAL A 98 1.14 2.40 -8.57
CA VAL A 98 1.50 3.80 -8.62
C VAL A 98 2.46 4.12 -7.46
N TYR A 99 3.65 4.57 -7.79
CA TYR A 99 4.63 5.07 -6.84
C TYR A 99 4.53 6.60 -6.76
N ASN A 100 4.40 7.15 -5.56
CA ASN A 100 4.49 8.58 -5.33
C ASN A 100 5.89 8.94 -4.82
N GLY A 101 6.63 9.72 -5.57
CA GLY A 101 7.98 10.16 -5.22
C GLY A 101 8.93 10.25 -6.40
N SER A 102 10.18 10.66 -6.12
CA SER A 102 11.26 10.79 -7.11
C SER A 102 12.08 9.49 -7.24
N LEU A 103 12.61 9.22 -8.42
CA LEU A 103 13.57 8.13 -8.65
C LEU A 103 15.01 8.52 -8.27
N GLY A 104 15.22 9.73 -7.73
CA GLY A 104 16.49 10.09 -7.11
C GLY A 104 17.27 11.24 -7.73
N ASP A 105 16.74 11.92 -8.73
CA ASP A 105 17.21 13.25 -9.10
C ASP A 105 16.14 14.27 -8.72
N VAL A 106 16.51 15.24 -7.89
CA VAL A 106 15.67 16.41 -7.64
C VAL A 106 15.54 17.16 -8.96
N LEU A 107 14.45 16.92 -9.69
CA LEU A 107 14.14 17.70 -10.89
C LEU A 107 13.87 19.13 -10.41
N VAL A 108 14.85 20.00 -10.58
CA VAL A 108 14.61 21.45 -10.59
C VAL A 108 13.62 21.69 -11.73
N ARG A 109 12.35 21.86 -11.39
CA ARG A 109 11.33 22.26 -12.38
C ARG A 109 11.74 23.61 -12.93
N VAL A 110 12.14 23.63 -14.19
CA VAL A 110 11.99 24.83 -15.03
C VAL A 110 10.48 25.00 -15.21
N PRO A 111 9.88 26.15 -14.82
CA PRO A 111 8.46 26.35 -15.03
C PRO A 111 8.17 26.30 -16.51
N GLU A 112 7.28 25.38 -16.90
CA GLU A 112 6.75 25.28 -18.25
C GLU A 112 6.04 26.61 -18.59
N PRO A 113 6.34 27.26 -19.72
CA PRO A 113 5.66 28.49 -20.08
C PRO A 113 4.16 28.23 -20.17
N ALA A 114 3.39 29.10 -19.53
CA ALA A 114 1.94 29.01 -19.53
C ALA A 114 1.41 28.91 -20.97
N PRO A 115 0.45 28.01 -21.24
CA PRO A 115 -0.14 27.90 -22.57
C PRO A 115 -0.78 29.24 -22.96
N ALA A 116 -0.44 29.72 -24.17
CA ALA A 116 -1.01 30.93 -24.72
C ALA A 116 -2.55 30.82 -24.77
N PRO A 117 -3.28 31.94 -24.56
CA PRO A 117 -4.73 31.90 -24.56
C PRO A 117 -5.26 31.45 -25.92
N VAL A 118 -5.97 30.33 -25.91
CA VAL A 118 -6.70 29.83 -27.08
C VAL A 118 -7.84 30.78 -27.35
N GLN A 119 -7.82 31.43 -28.51
CA GLN A 119 -8.94 32.26 -28.98
C GLN A 119 -10.17 31.36 -29.16
N ALA A 120 -11.26 31.75 -28.55
CA ALA A 120 -12.55 31.10 -28.66
C ALA A 120 -13.03 31.11 -30.12
N ALA A 121 -13.23 29.93 -30.68
CA ALA A 121 -13.98 29.75 -31.94
C ALA A 121 -15.50 29.87 -31.65
N PRO A 122 -16.32 30.29 -32.64
CA PRO A 122 -17.74 30.57 -32.44
C PRO A 122 -18.51 29.31 -32.04
N VAL A 123 -19.39 29.47 -31.07
CA VAL A 123 -20.30 28.43 -30.59
C VAL A 123 -21.32 28.14 -31.66
N GLU A 124 -21.29 26.95 -32.28
CA GLU A 124 -22.43 26.39 -33.00
C GLU A 124 -23.43 25.84 -32.01
N GLU A 125 -24.70 26.19 -32.27
CA GLU A 125 -25.90 25.87 -31.51
C GLU A 125 -26.08 24.35 -31.41
N VAL A 126 -25.80 23.76 -30.27
CA VAL A 126 -25.98 22.31 -30.02
C VAL A 126 -27.43 22.10 -29.61
N LYS A 127 -28.18 21.36 -30.46
CA LYS A 127 -29.51 20.85 -30.17
C LYS A 127 -29.49 20.04 -28.87
N GLU A 128 -30.44 20.36 -28.01
CA GLU A 128 -30.77 19.70 -26.75
C GLU A 128 -30.91 18.17 -26.95
N VAL A 129 -29.89 17.41 -26.58
CA VAL A 129 -29.98 15.95 -26.47
C VAL A 129 -30.44 15.66 -25.05
N VAL A 130 -31.62 15.05 -24.95
CA VAL A 130 -32.18 14.54 -23.69
C VAL A 130 -31.12 13.62 -23.04
N ALA A 131 -30.60 14.05 -21.91
CA ALA A 131 -29.61 13.29 -21.17
C ALA A 131 -30.26 12.04 -20.57
N GLU A 132 -29.77 10.87 -20.94
CA GLU A 132 -29.99 9.65 -20.17
C GLU A 132 -29.49 9.86 -18.73
N PRO A 133 -30.17 9.29 -17.70
CA PRO A 133 -29.71 9.39 -16.33
C PRO A 133 -28.27 8.83 -16.22
N PRO A 134 -27.40 9.48 -15.46
CA PRO A 134 -26.02 9.02 -15.31
C PRO A 134 -26.01 7.59 -14.77
N PRO A 135 -25.11 6.72 -15.28
CA PRO A 135 -24.95 5.37 -14.75
C PRO A 135 -24.66 5.44 -13.25
N PRO A 136 -25.13 4.46 -12.46
CA PRO A 136 -24.85 4.43 -11.03
C PRO A 136 -23.35 4.51 -10.79
N PRO A 137 -22.90 5.20 -9.71
CA PRO A 137 -21.48 5.37 -9.43
C PRO A 137 -20.80 4.00 -9.34
N VAL A 138 -19.76 3.80 -10.15
CA VAL A 138 -18.94 2.60 -10.11
C VAL A 138 -18.16 2.65 -8.78
N LYS A 139 -18.42 1.70 -7.88
CA LYS A 139 -17.72 1.58 -6.60
C LYS A 139 -16.23 1.41 -6.84
N THR A 140 -15.43 2.11 -6.05
CA THR A 140 -13.97 1.95 -6.08
C THR A 140 -13.57 0.55 -5.60
N GLU A 141 -12.38 0.09 -5.97
CA GLU A 141 -11.87 -1.22 -5.53
C GLU A 141 -11.77 -1.30 -3.99
N GLU A 142 -11.39 -0.18 -3.35
CA GLU A 142 -11.38 -0.07 -1.89
C GLU A 142 -12.78 -0.24 -1.27
N GLU A 143 -13.82 0.34 -1.88
CA GLU A 143 -15.20 0.17 -1.43
C GLU A 143 -15.69 -1.26 -1.61
N LYS A 144 -15.32 -1.93 -2.71
CA LYS A 144 -15.65 -3.35 -2.94
C LYS A 144 -14.94 -4.25 -1.93
N ILE A 145 -13.66 -4.02 -1.65
CA ILE A 145 -12.90 -4.77 -0.63
C ILE A 145 -13.51 -4.53 0.75
N LYS A 146 -13.81 -3.29 1.10
CA LYS A 146 -14.46 -2.95 2.36
C LYS A 146 -15.80 -3.67 2.52
N GLU A 147 -16.68 -3.63 1.52
CA GLU A 147 -17.95 -4.37 1.53
C GLU A 147 -17.74 -5.89 1.63
N ALA A 148 -16.76 -6.44 0.90
CA ALA A 148 -16.44 -7.86 0.94
C ALA A 148 -15.96 -8.29 2.34
N VAL A 149 -15.14 -7.46 2.99
CA VAL A 149 -14.68 -7.69 4.36
C VAL A 149 -15.83 -7.55 5.36
N GLU A 150 -16.68 -6.52 5.22
CA GLU A 150 -17.84 -6.30 6.11
C GLU A 150 -18.92 -7.37 5.94
N SER A 151 -19.13 -7.86 4.71
CA SER A 151 -20.15 -8.87 4.42
C SER A 151 -19.80 -10.27 4.92
N LYS A 152 -18.51 -10.56 5.06
CA LYS A 152 -18.04 -11.86 5.55
C LYS A 152 -17.87 -11.83 7.06
N SER A 153 -18.79 -12.45 7.79
CA SER A 153 -18.67 -12.60 9.25
C SER A 153 -17.45 -13.46 9.57
N MET A 154 -16.43 -12.87 10.19
CA MET A 154 -15.33 -13.63 10.80
C MET A 154 -15.82 -14.13 12.16
N VAL A 155 -15.85 -15.43 12.33
CA VAL A 155 -16.28 -16.06 13.59
C VAL A 155 -15.09 -16.83 14.16
N LEU A 156 -14.60 -16.38 15.30
CA LEU A 156 -13.56 -17.10 16.02
C LEU A 156 -14.16 -18.32 16.71
N LYS A 157 -13.92 -19.50 16.17
CA LYS A 157 -14.25 -20.76 16.81
C LYS A 157 -12.98 -21.45 17.28
N ARG A 158 -12.98 -21.93 18.51
CA ARG A 158 -11.83 -22.60 19.11
C ARG A 158 -11.46 -23.87 18.33
N GLY A 159 -10.16 -23.97 18.02
CA GLY A 159 -9.60 -25.11 17.26
C GLY A 159 -9.85 -25.02 15.76
N GLU A 160 -10.57 -24.05 15.26
CA GLU A 160 -10.74 -23.80 13.83
C GLU A 160 -9.69 -22.78 13.35
N MET A 161 -9.29 -22.93 12.07
CA MET A 161 -8.40 -22.00 11.39
C MET A 161 -9.23 -21.13 10.45
N GLU A 162 -9.08 -19.81 10.58
CA GLU A 162 -9.71 -18.83 9.72
C GLU A 162 -8.65 -18.14 8.86
N THR A 163 -8.85 -18.12 7.56
CA THR A 163 -7.95 -17.45 6.62
C THR A 163 -8.32 -15.96 6.49
N LEU A 164 -7.35 -15.09 6.60
CA LEU A 164 -7.50 -13.66 6.30
C LEU A 164 -7.45 -13.45 4.79
N HIS A 165 -8.62 -13.40 4.16
CA HIS A 165 -8.73 -13.46 2.68
C HIS A 165 -8.32 -12.17 1.99
N HIS A 166 -8.46 -11.02 2.65
CA HIS A 166 -8.12 -9.70 2.08
C HIS A 166 -6.85 -9.14 2.70
N LEU A 167 -5.87 -10.03 2.95
CA LEU A 167 -4.58 -9.68 3.49
C LEU A 167 -3.49 -9.83 2.42
N TYR A 168 -2.99 -8.71 1.94
CA TYR A 168 -2.02 -8.63 0.86
C TYR A 168 -0.70 -8.06 1.34
N PHE A 169 0.39 -8.67 0.91
CA PHE A 169 1.75 -8.19 1.15
C PHE A 169 2.37 -7.68 -0.14
N TYR A 170 3.29 -6.75 -0.01
CA TYR A 170 4.18 -6.46 -1.12
C TYR A 170 5.05 -7.68 -1.42
N ARG A 171 5.48 -7.80 -2.69
CA ARG A 171 6.29 -8.93 -3.14
C ARG A 171 7.59 -9.00 -2.35
N ASP A 172 7.98 -10.22 -1.94
CA ASP A 172 9.18 -10.51 -1.14
C ASP A 172 9.30 -9.66 0.15
N ALA A 173 8.18 -9.12 0.63
CA ALA A 173 8.15 -8.24 1.78
C ALA A 173 7.26 -8.76 2.91
N ALA A 174 7.65 -8.39 4.13
CA ALA A 174 6.81 -8.38 5.32
C ALA A 174 6.35 -6.93 5.57
N VAL A 175 5.57 -6.41 4.63
CA VAL A 175 4.92 -5.09 4.63
C VAL A 175 3.54 -5.28 4.02
N LEU A 176 2.51 -4.77 4.67
CA LEU A 176 1.13 -4.86 4.19
C LEU A 176 0.87 -3.86 3.07
N ARG A 177 0.04 -4.25 2.11
CA ARG A 177 -0.54 -3.31 1.16
C ARG A 177 -1.69 -2.55 1.82
N PRO A 178 -1.94 -1.28 1.43
CA PRO A 178 -2.99 -0.44 2.05
C PRO A 178 -4.37 -1.10 2.07
N GLU A 179 -4.69 -1.89 1.04
CA GLU A 179 -5.98 -2.58 0.90
C GLU A 179 -6.23 -3.60 2.03
N SER A 180 -5.16 -4.08 2.67
CA SER A 180 -5.24 -5.03 3.80
C SER A 180 -5.76 -4.39 5.08
N LYS A 181 -5.81 -3.05 5.15
CA LYS A 181 -6.15 -2.33 6.37
C LYS A 181 -7.50 -2.75 6.95
N TYR A 182 -8.50 -2.89 6.09
CA TYR A 182 -9.86 -3.30 6.52
C TYR A 182 -9.89 -4.68 7.17
N GLU A 183 -9.10 -5.63 6.63
CA GLU A 183 -9.04 -6.99 7.17
C GLU A 183 -8.36 -7.04 8.54
N VAL A 184 -7.23 -6.32 8.71
CA VAL A 184 -6.53 -6.31 10.01
C VAL A 184 -7.27 -5.47 11.05
N ASP A 185 -7.96 -4.39 10.67
CA ASP A 185 -8.82 -3.62 11.57
C ASP A 185 -9.99 -4.48 12.07
N ARG A 186 -10.62 -5.26 11.19
CA ARG A 186 -11.68 -6.19 11.58
C ARG A 186 -11.18 -7.25 12.57
N LEU A 187 -9.95 -7.74 12.39
CA LEU A 187 -9.34 -8.66 13.36
C LEU A 187 -9.09 -7.97 14.71
N VAL A 188 -8.68 -6.69 14.72
CA VAL A 188 -8.55 -5.89 15.95
C VAL A 188 -9.88 -5.82 16.70
N GLU A 189 -10.97 -5.44 16.02
CA GLU A 189 -12.29 -5.32 16.62
C GLU A 189 -12.79 -6.67 17.16
N LEU A 190 -12.57 -7.73 16.41
CA LEU A 190 -12.93 -9.08 16.81
C LEU A 190 -12.17 -9.52 18.08
N LEU A 191 -10.87 -9.24 18.19
CA LEU A 191 -10.08 -9.58 19.36
C LEU A 191 -10.37 -8.68 20.58
N LYS A 192 -10.82 -7.44 20.36
CA LYS A 192 -11.33 -6.56 21.42
C LYS A 192 -12.65 -7.06 21.99
N SER A 193 -13.55 -7.54 21.14
CA SER A 193 -14.83 -8.12 21.58
C SER A 193 -14.68 -9.49 22.27
N HIS A 194 -13.54 -10.16 22.09
CA HIS A 194 -13.21 -11.45 22.71
C HIS A 194 -11.93 -11.35 23.56
N PRO A 195 -11.93 -10.64 24.70
CA PRO A 195 -10.72 -10.28 25.45
C PRO A 195 -9.96 -11.47 26.06
N HIS A 196 -10.62 -12.61 26.22
CA HIS A 196 -10.04 -13.82 26.82
C HIS A 196 -9.48 -14.82 25.81
N GLU A 197 -9.72 -14.60 24.51
CA GLU A 197 -9.25 -15.52 23.50
C GLU A 197 -7.76 -15.28 23.18
N THR A 198 -7.03 -16.37 23.06
CA THR A 198 -5.64 -16.41 22.62
C THR A 198 -5.61 -16.99 21.21
N ILE A 199 -4.84 -16.37 20.31
CA ILE A 199 -4.73 -16.80 18.94
C ILE A 199 -3.32 -17.24 18.60
N ARG A 200 -3.21 -18.06 17.54
CA ARG A 200 -1.96 -18.32 16.84
C ARG A 200 -2.07 -17.79 15.41
N ILE A 201 -1.09 -17.00 15.00
CA ILE A 201 -0.97 -16.40 13.69
C ILE A 201 -0.06 -17.28 12.85
N HIS A 202 -0.59 -17.89 11.81
CA HIS A 202 0.12 -18.80 10.91
C HIS A 202 0.50 -18.03 9.64
N GLY A 203 1.80 -17.90 9.37
CA GLY A 203 2.31 -17.29 8.13
C GLY A 203 2.69 -18.35 7.09
N HIS A 204 2.33 -18.08 5.83
CA HIS A 204 2.61 -18.94 4.68
C HIS A 204 3.22 -18.14 3.53
N THR A 205 3.97 -18.83 2.66
CA THR A 205 4.54 -18.29 1.43
C THR A 205 4.27 -19.24 0.27
N ASN A 206 4.41 -18.72 -0.95
CA ASN A 206 4.47 -19.57 -2.13
C ASN A 206 5.92 -20.05 -2.34
N GLY A 207 6.13 -21.36 -2.25
CA GLY A 207 7.47 -21.97 -2.35
C GLY A 207 8.31 -21.91 -1.06
N ASN A 208 9.47 -22.57 -1.11
CA ASN A 208 10.39 -22.74 0.03
C ASN A 208 11.78 -22.13 -0.20
N ASP A 209 11.97 -21.37 -1.26
CA ASP A 209 13.25 -20.83 -1.67
C ASP A 209 13.77 -19.77 -0.70
N LYS A 210 15.07 -19.56 -0.76
CA LYS A 210 15.74 -18.42 -0.11
C LYS A 210 15.80 -17.26 -1.08
N GLY A 211 15.65 -16.07 -0.54
CA GLY A 211 15.68 -14.86 -1.37
C GLY A 211 15.81 -13.58 -0.55
N PRO A 212 15.79 -12.43 -1.23
CA PRO A 212 15.72 -11.14 -0.58
C PRO A 212 14.41 -11.02 0.20
N ILE A 213 14.48 -10.38 1.35
CA ILE A 213 13.33 -10.09 2.21
C ILE A 213 13.34 -8.59 2.51
N ILE A 214 12.23 -7.94 2.26
CA ILE A 214 12.03 -6.55 2.66
C ILE A 214 11.17 -6.55 3.94
N ARG A 215 11.62 -5.83 4.96
CA ARG A 215 10.91 -5.75 6.23
C ARG A 215 10.93 -4.35 6.82
N LEU A 216 10.01 -4.07 7.71
CA LEU A 216 10.03 -2.85 8.50
C LEU A 216 11.09 -2.93 9.61
N PRO A 217 11.64 -1.78 10.07
CA PRO A 217 12.42 -1.71 11.30
C PRO A 217 11.58 -2.16 12.51
N GLU A 218 12.26 -2.66 13.54
CA GLU A 218 11.57 -2.97 14.81
C GLU A 218 10.92 -1.71 15.41
N GLY A 219 9.68 -1.85 15.87
CA GLY A 219 8.92 -0.75 16.46
C GLY A 219 8.33 0.22 15.45
N SER A 220 8.43 -0.04 14.15
CA SER A 220 7.73 0.75 13.13
C SER A 220 6.22 0.73 13.38
N LYS A 221 5.59 1.89 13.15
CA LYS A 221 4.13 2.06 13.19
C LYS A 221 3.51 2.23 11.80
N GLU A 222 4.34 2.25 10.78
CA GLU A 222 3.94 2.43 9.38
C GLU A 222 3.84 1.09 8.66
N PHE A 223 2.81 0.32 9.00
CA PHE A 223 2.64 -1.07 8.55
C PHE A 223 2.34 -1.23 7.05
N PHE A 224 1.92 -0.15 6.38
CA PHE A 224 1.41 -0.15 5.00
C PHE A 224 2.30 0.62 4.01
N SER A 225 3.43 1.17 4.48
CA SER A 225 4.38 1.89 3.64
C SER A 225 5.64 1.07 3.41
N MET A 226 6.16 1.14 2.20
CA MET A 226 7.48 0.62 1.84
C MET A 226 8.61 1.59 2.18
N ASP A 227 8.28 2.74 2.77
CA ASP A 227 9.27 3.71 3.20
C ASP A 227 10.04 3.20 4.43
N ASN A 228 11.32 3.58 4.53
CA ASN A 228 12.20 3.19 5.63
C ASN A 228 12.32 1.66 5.85
N THR A 229 12.13 0.86 4.81
CA THR A 229 12.27 -0.59 4.90
C THR A 229 13.74 -1.02 4.94
N ILE A 230 13.97 -2.17 5.55
CA ILE A 230 15.28 -2.84 5.63
C ILE A 230 15.27 -4.01 4.66
N GLN A 231 16.34 -4.14 3.87
CA GLN A 231 16.57 -5.33 3.06
C GLN A 231 17.35 -6.37 3.86
N ASP A 232 16.91 -7.59 3.79
CA ASP A 232 17.47 -8.77 4.42
C ASP A 232 17.52 -9.93 3.41
N TYR A 233 18.12 -11.04 3.78
CA TYR A 233 18.14 -12.26 2.97
C TYR A 233 17.81 -13.47 3.84
N GLY A 234 16.88 -14.30 3.42
CA GLY A 234 16.44 -15.42 4.26
C GLY A 234 15.63 -16.47 3.54
N SER A 235 15.16 -17.43 4.32
CA SER A 235 14.29 -18.50 3.83
C SER A 235 12.83 -18.07 3.76
N ALA A 236 12.03 -18.79 2.99
CA ALA A 236 10.58 -18.67 2.98
C ALA A 236 9.95 -18.78 4.39
N VAL A 237 10.51 -19.63 5.25
CA VAL A 237 10.08 -19.72 6.67
C VAL A 237 10.32 -18.39 7.39
N LYS A 238 11.51 -17.76 7.18
CA LYS A 238 11.80 -16.45 7.78
C LYS A 238 10.85 -15.38 7.28
N LEU A 239 10.56 -15.35 5.98
CA LEU A 239 9.60 -14.39 5.41
C LEU A 239 8.19 -14.60 6.00
N SER A 240 7.74 -15.85 6.12
CA SER A 240 6.43 -16.16 6.71
C SER A 240 6.37 -15.81 8.21
N GLU A 241 7.47 -15.97 8.95
CA GLU A 241 7.61 -15.51 10.34
C GLU A 241 7.48 -14.00 10.45
N LEU A 242 8.21 -13.25 9.63
CA LEU A 242 8.17 -11.79 9.62
C LEU A 242 6.77 -11.25 9.26
N ARG A 243 6.06 -11.88 8.32
CA ARG A 243 4.67 -11.54 7.98
C ARG A 243 3.71 -11.76 9.15
N ALA A 244 3.81 -12.90 9.83
CA ALA A 244 3.00 -13.17 11.01
C ALA A 244 3.35 -12.23 12.18
N THR A 245 4.65 -11.90 12.34
CA THR A 245 5.12 -10.91 13.31
C THR A 245 4.55 -9.52 13.02
N LEU A 246 4.52 -9.10 11.76
CA LEU A 246 3.95 -7.82 11.34
C LEU A 246 2.47 -7.70 11.74
N ILE A 247 1.69 -8.76 11.53
CA ILE A 247 0.27 -8.78 11.96
C ILE A 247 0.18 -8.68 13.49
N ARG A 248 0.98 -9.44 14.24
CA ARG A 248 1.04 -9.32 15.70
C ARG A 248 1.37 -7.89 16.14
N ASP A 249 2.36 -7.27 15.53
CA ASP A 249 2.84 -5.93 15.89
C ASP A 249 1.77 -4.87 15.56
N TYR A 250 1.01 -5.05 14.47
CA TYR A 250 -0.17 -4.25 14.17
C TYR A 250 -1.25 -4.37 15.25
N LEU A 251 -1.57 -5.59 15.66
CA LEU A 251 -2.54 -5.86 16.72
C LEU A 251 -2.11 -5.26 18.07
N VAL A 252 -0.82 -5.37 18.40
CA VAL A 252 -0.23 -4.75 19.61
C VAL A 252 -0.36 -3.23 19.56
N ALA A 253 -0.02 -2.61 18.42
CA ALA A 253 -0.15 -1.17 18.24
C ALA A 253 -1.60 -0.67 18.39
N ASN A 254 -2.59 -1.56 18.15
CA ASN A 254 -4.02 -1.29 18.30
C ASN A 254 -4.60 -1.79 19.64
N GLY A 255 -3.76 -2.11 20.64
CA GLY A 255 -4.15 -2.38 22.01
C GLY A 255 -4.43 -3.84 22.36
N ILE A 256 -4.10 -4.79 21.47
CA ILE A 256 -4.20 -6.22 21.80
C ILE A 256 -2.92 -6.66 22.54
N ALA A 257 -3.08 -7.28 23.70
CA ALA A 257 -1.95 -7.69 24.52
C ALA A 257 -1.11 -8.79 23.82
N SER A 258 0.22 -8.60 23.76
CA SER A 258 1.13 -9.48 22.99
C SER A 258 1.11 -10.94 23.45
N HIS A 259 0.87 -11.20 24.76
CA HIS A 259 0.78 -12.55 25.31
C HIS A 259 -0.40 -13.36 24.77
N ARG A 260 -1.41 -12.69 24.21
CA ARG A 260 -2.56 -13.34 23.57
C ARG A 260 -2.25 -13.89 22.16
N MET A 261 -1.03 -13.67 21.66
CA MET A 261 -0.67 -13.97 20.27
C MET A 261 0.57 -14.83 20.20
N LYS A 262 0.43 -16.06 19.68
CA LYS A 262 1.53 -16.95 19.32
C LYS A 262 1.75 -16.90 17.81
N ILE A 263 2.99 -17.12 17.34
CA ILE A 263 3.34 -17.11 15.92
C ILE A 263 3.75 -18.51 15.49
N LYS A 264 3.34 -18.91 14.28
CA LYS A 264 3.77 -20.12 13.60
C LYS A 264 4.14 -19.81 12.16
N ALA A 265 5.37 -20.08 11.78
CA ALA A 265 5.87 -19.89 10.42
C ALA A 265 5.92 -21.23 9.69
N TRP A 266 5.29 -21.29 8.53
CA TRP A 266 5.27 -22.51 7.71
C TRP A 266 6.18 -22.40 6.48
N GLY A 267 6.49 -21.20 5.99
CA GLY A 267 7.06 -21.03 4.66
C GLY A 267 6.10 -21.60 3.61
N GLY A 268 6.63 -22.25 2.60
CA GLY A 268 5.84 -22.96 1.58
C GLY A 268 5.49 -24.40 1.91
N LYS A 269 5.62 -24.85 3.17
CA LYS A 269 5.40 -26.27 3.55
C LYS A 269 3.94 -26.71 3.52
N LYS A 270 3.01 -25.79 3.49
CA LYS A 270 1.57 -26.08 3.43
C LYS A 270 0.92 -25.25 2.30
N PRO A 271 1.23 -25.56 1.05
CA PRO A 271 0.61 -24.89 -0.08
C PRO A 271 -0.87 -25.31 -0.21
N LEU A 272 -1.71 -24.41 -0.72
CA LEU A 272 -3.08 -24.70 -1.16
C LEU A 272 -3.09 -25.16 -2.62
N TYR A 273 -2.14 -24.66 -3.40
CA TYR A 273 -1.97 -24.94 -4.83
C TYR A 273 -0.49 -25.19 -5.10
N GLU A 274 -0.18 -25.90 -6.18
CA GLU A 274 1.19 -26.05 -6.64
C GLU A 274 1.84 -24.68 -6.89
N VAL A 275 3.17 -24.61 -6.77
CA VAL A 275 3.92 -23.34 -6.80
C VAL A 275 3.71 -22.56 -8.10
N ASP A 276 3.53 -23.30 -9.22
CA ASP A 276 3.35 -22.75 -10.57
C ASP A 276 1.88 -22.69 -11.01
N ASP A 277 0.93 -22.99 -10.13
CA ASP A 277 -0.51 -22.91 -10.42
C ASP A 277 -0.94 -21.43 -10.59
N GLU A 278 -1.90 -21.18 -11.45
CA GLU A 278 -2.50 -19.83 -11.65
C GLU A 278 -3.06 -19.26 -10.34
N LYS A 279 -3.44 -20.11 -9.39
CA LYS A 279 -3.96 -19.74 -8.07
C LYS A 279 -2.90 -19.75 -6.97
N ALA A 280 -1.61 -19.90 -7.32
CA ALA A 280 -0.51 -19.98 -6.35
C ALA A 280 -0.35 -18.74 -5.46
N GLU A 281 -0.91 -17.61 -5.87
CA GLU A 281 -0.98 -16.41 -5.01
C GLU A 281 -1.70 -16.68 -3.68
N ALA A 282 -2.69 -17.58 -3.65
CA ALA A 282 -3.41 -17.96 -2.44
C ALA A 282 -2.52 -18.73 -1.43
N ASN A 283 -1.34 -19.21 -1.86
CA ASN A 283 -0.34 -19.77 -0.95
C ASN A 283 0.26 -18.71 -0.03
N VAL A 284 0.32 -17.43 -0.49
CA VAL A 284 0.76 -16.29 0.31
C VAL A 284 -0.41 -15.81 1.16
N ARG A 285 -0.51 -16.33 2.38
CA ARG A 285 -1.65 -16.05 3.26
C ARG A 285 -1.25 -16.01 4.73
N VAL A 286 -2.15 -15.50 5.53
CA VAL A 286 -2.12 -15.63 6.99
C VAL A 286 -3.42 -16.29 7.46
N GLU A 287 -3.28 -17.26 8.34
CA GLU A 287 -4.41 -17.94 8.98
C GLU A 287 -4.37 -17.65 10.49
N ILE A 288 -5.55 -17.57 11.10
CA ILE A 288 -5.73 -17.37 12.54
C ILE A 288 -6.35 -18.62 13.15
N GLU A 289 -5.70 -19.18 14.14
CA GLU A 289 -6.18 -20.30 14.95
C GLU A 289 -6.53 -19.75 16.34
N VAL A 290 -7.76 -20.01 16.81
CA VAL A 290 -8.14 -19.71 18.19
C VAL A 290 -7.70 -20.87 19.09
N LEU A 291 -6.84 -20.56 20.05
CA LEU A 291 -6.29 -21.57 20.96
C LEU A 291 -7.24 -21.88 22.10
N HIS A 292 -7.19 -23.11 22.59
CA HIS A 292 -7.82 -23.43 23.86
C HIS A 292 -7.06 -22.75 25.01
N PRO A 293 -7.76 -22.28 26.08
CA PRO A 293 -7.08 -21.84 27.30
C PRO A 293 -6.20 -22.98 27.82
N GLU A 294 -4.97 -22.66 28.18
CA GLU A 294 -4.07 -23.59 28.87
C GLU A 294 -4.51 -23.75 30.34
#